data_0ce39b9747dd0f4650c62145718c7d2e
#
_entry.id   0ce39b9747dd0f4650c62145718c7d2e
#
_cell.length_a   1.000
_cell.length_b   1.000
_cell.length_c   1.000
_cell.angle_alpha   90.00
_cell.angle_beta   90.00
_cell.angle_gamma   90.00
#
_symmetry.space_group_name_H-M   'P 1'
#
loop_
_entity.id
_entity.type
_entity.pdbx_description
1 polymer ?
#
loop_
_entity_poly.entity_id
_entity_poly.type
_entity_poly.pdbx_seq_one_letter_code
_entity_poly.pdbx_strand_id
1 'polypeptide(L)'
;MRKILYILSTLILAISCGPENPEQPEIVKLSVDKTALEFTAEGGEQTITVIASESLYLVPGDNWISTRKGAKSADHKTVVTVIVQNNTVAKERQTRLSVVAGDEKMYVEISQEAGEDTGGNGGDGGQGGSWTVPENNGNL
;
A
#
# COMPACT_ATOMS: atom_id res chain seq x y z
N MET A 1 43.96 -76.07 -25.88
CA MET A 1 44.48 -74.74 -25.58
C MET A 1 43.31 -73.72 -25.81
N ARG A 2 42.68 -73.34 -24.74
CA ARG A 2 41.45 -72.46 -24.83
C ARG A 2 41.90 -71.08 -24.36
N LYS A 3 41.93 -70.15 -25.29
CA LYS A 3 42.18 -68.75 -24.98
C LYS A 3 40.84 -68.11 -24.59
N ILE A 4 40.75 -67.81 -23.30
CA ILE A 4 39.62 -67.07 -22.77
C ILE A 4 39.88 -65.59 -22.98
N LEU A 5 39.09 -64.96 -23.85
CA LEU A 5 39.16 -63.53 -24.12
C LEU A 5 38.23 -62.82 -23.12
N TYR A 6 38.81 -62.17 -22.13
CA TYR A 6 38.09 -61.32 -21.22
C TYR A 6 37.82 -59.97 -21.92
N ILE A 7 36.60 -59.75 -22.30
CA ILE A 7 36.14 -58.41 -22.76
C ILE A 7 35.86 -57.61 -21.52
N LEU A 8 36.79 -56.73 -21.20
CA LEU A 8 36.61 -55.73 -20.14
C LEU A 8 35.69 -54.64 -20.67
N SER A 9 34.41 -54.74 -20.33
CA SER A 9 33.44 -53.68 -20.62
C SER A 9 33.66 -52.53 -19.65
N THR A 10 34.39 -51.50 -20.09
CA THR A 10 34.51 -50.23 -19.39
C THR A 10 33.23 -49.45 -19.58
N LEU A 11 32.37 -49.47 -18.57
CA LEU A 11 31.21 -48.61 -18.43
C LEU A 11 31.69 -47.18 -18.16
N ILE A 12 31.78 -46.37 -19.19
CA ILE A 12 32.02 -44.92 -19.06
C ILE A 12 30.69 -44.29 -18.61
N LEU A 13 30.60 -44.00 -17.31
CA LEU A 13 29.62 -43.07 -16.80
C LEU A 13 29.99 -41.67 -17.31
N ALA A 14 29.37 -41.23 -18.37
CA ALA A 14 29.36 -39.83 -18.75
C ALA A 14 28.57 -39.08 -17.69
N ILE A 15 29.26 -38.49 -16.72
CA ILE A 15 28.71 -37.45 -15.88
C ILE A 15 28.54 -36.23 -16.82
N SER A 16 27.34 -36.09 -17.37
CA SER A 16 26.93 -34.89 -18.05
C SER A 16 26.77 -33.78 -16.97
N CYS A 17 27.90 -33.18 -16.61
CA CYS A 17 27.87 -31.86 -15.99
C CYS A 17 27.40 -30.90 -17.11
N GLY A 18 26.10 -30.74 -17.26
CA GLY A 18 25.56 -29.62 -18.05
C GLY A 18 26.12 -28.33 -17.43
N PRO A 19 26.50 -27.33 -18.25
CA PRO A 19 26.83 -26.03 -17.69
C PRO A 19 25.63 -25.58 -16.90
N GLU A 20 25.79 -25.46 -15.59
CA GLU A 20 24.83 -24.70 -14.78
C GLU A 20 24.82 -23.31 -15.43
N ASN A 21 23.71 -23.05 -16.11
CA ASN A 21 23.44 -21.73 -16.61
C ASN A 21 23.50 -20.83 -15.36
N PRO A 22 24.45 -19.87 -15.25
CA PRO A 22 24.44 -18.98 -14.11
C PRO A 22 23.04 -18.37 -14.10
N GLU A 23 22.31 -18.53 -12.99
CA GLU A 23 21.01 -17.90 -12.81
C GLU A 23 21.23 -16.43 -13.13
N GLN A 24 20.79 -16.06 -14.30
CA GLN A 24 20.80 -14.67 -14.73
C GLN A 24 19.95 -13.96 -13.70
N PRO A 25 20.48 -12.97 -12.96
CA PRO A 25 19.70 -12.32 -11.91
C PRO A 25 18.40 -11.87 -12.53
N GLU A 26 17.30 -12.39 -12.01
CA GLU A 26 15.97 -12.04 -12.48
C GLU A 26 15.84 -10.54 -12.33
N ILE A 27 15.82 -9.84 -13.45
CA ILE A 27 15.70 -8.38 -13.46
C ILE A 27 14.29 -8.08 -12.96
N VAL A 28 14.17 -7.74 -11.70
CA VAL A 28 12.91 -7.30 -11.11
C VAL A 28 12.50 -6.02 -11.81
N LYS A 29 11.54 -6.12 -12.72
CA LYS A 29 11.07 -4.97 -13.50
C LYS A 29 10.35 -3.95 -12.60
N LEU A 30 9.50 -4.43 -11.69
CA LEU A 30 8.80 -3.63 -10.70
C LEU A 30 8.47 -4.47 -9.46
N SER A 31 8.77 -3.94 -8.28
CA SER A 31 8.42 -4.55 -6.99
C SER A 31 8.18 -3.46 -5.96
N VAL A 32 7.25 -3.72 -5.03
CA VAL A 32 6.90 -2.83 -3.92
C VAL A 32 6.95 -3.64 -2.62
N ASP A 33 7.56 -3.12 -1.58
CA ASP A 33 7.72 -3.79 -0.29
C ASP A 33 6.40 -3.92 0.50
N LYS A 34 5.45 -3.01 0.26
CA LYS A 34 4.14 -3.00 0.92
C LYS A 34 3.05 -2.75 -0.11
N THR A 35 2.05 -3.61 -0.14
CA THR A 35 0.90 -3.51 -1.04
C THR A 35 -0.34 -2.94 -0.36
N ALA A 36 -0.28 -2.67 0.94
CA ALA A 36 -1.35 -2.04 1.71
C ALA A 36 -0.75 -1.09 2.75
N LEU A 37 -1.41 0.04 2.97
CA LEU A 37 -1.11 1.03 3.99
C LEU A 37 -2.40 1.41 4.72
N GLU A 38 -2.32 1.45 6.05
CA GLU A 38 -3.44 1.82 6.90
C GLU A 38 -3.10 3.12 7.65
N PHE A 39 -4.03 4.05 7.66
CA PHE A 39 -3.88 5.35 8.32
C PHE A 39 -5.02 5.57 9.31
N THR A 40 -4.71 6.23 10.41
CA THR A 40 -5.72 6.77 11.31
C THR A 40 -6.45 7.95 10.67
N ALA A 41 -7.51 8.44 11.31
CA ALA A 41 -8.27 9.58 10.81
C ALA A 41 -7.40 10.84 10.61
N GLU A 42 -6.38 11.05 11.44
CA GLU A 42 -5.48 12.19 11.35
C GLU A 42 -4.63 12.18 10.07
N GLY A 43 -4.51 11.02 9.42
CA GLY A 43 -3.65 10.85 8.26
C GLY A 43 -2.17 10.77 8.65
N GLY A 44 -1.33 11.41 7.86
CA GLY A 44 0.12 11.43 8.11
C GLY A 44 0.94 10.90 6.94
N GLU A 45 2.14 10.45 7.23
CA GLU A 45 3.09 9.97 6.23
C GLU A 45 3.54 8.53 6.53
N GLN A 46 3.58 7.70 5.50
CA GLN A 46 4.21 6.38 5.54
C GLN A 46 5.09 6.19 4.31
N THR A 47 6.09 5.33 4.41
CA THR A 47 7.01 5.05 3.31
C THR A 47 6.84 3.66 2.77
N ILE A 48 6.99 3.55 1.46
CA ILE A 48 7.16 2.29 0.74
C ILE A 48 8.49 2.32 -0.03
N THR A 49 9.07 1.15 -0.24
CA THR A 49 10.26 0.99 -1.06
C THR A 49 9.85 0.35 -2.38
N VAL A 50 10.15 1.02 -3.46
CA VAL A 50 9.89 0.53 -4.82
C VAL A 50 11.20 0.18 -5.49
N ILE A 51 11.30 -1.03 -6.03
CA ILE A 51 12.39 -1.44 -6.90
C ILE A 51 11.86 -1.41 -8.33
N ALA A 52 12.48 -0.61 -9.19
CA ALA A 52 12.05 -0.47 -10.57
C ALA A 52 13.27 -0.29 -11.49
N SER A 53 13.39 -1.13 -12.51
CA SER A 53 14.43 -0.99 -13.54
C SER A 53 14.20 0.24 -14.42
N GLU A 54 12.95 0.54 -14.72
CA GLU A 54 12.49 1.66 -15.53
C GLU A 54 12.22 2.94 -14.72
N SER A 55 11.81 3.99 -15.40
CA SER A 55 11.35 5.23 -14.76
C SER A 55 10.07 4.99 -13.99
N LEU A 56 10.05 5.46 -12.73
CA LEU A 56 8.93 5.27 -11.81
C LEU A 56 7.94 6.42 -11.90
N TYR A 57 6.67 6.08 -12.13
CA TYR A 57 5.52 6.98 -12.09
C TYR A 57 4.56 6.55 -10.99
N LEU A 58 4.03 7.53 -10.28
CA LEU A 58 3.12 7.35 -9.15
C LEU A 58 1.82 8.10 -9.47
N VAL A 59 0.70 7.39 -9.45
CA VAL A 59 -0.61 7.97 -9.75
C VAL A 59 -1.54 7.72 -8.56
N PRO A 60 -1.75 8.74 -7.71
CA PRO A 60 -2.74 8.70 -6.64
C PRO A 60 -4.15 8.50 -7.21
N GLY A 61 -4.98 7.66 -6.56
CA GLY A 61 -6.35 7.41 -6.99
C GLY A 61 -7.31 8.52 -6.58
N ASP A 62 -6.99 9.25 -5.52
CA ASP A 62 -7.81 10.33 -4.97
C ASP A 62 -6.98 11.55 -4.56
N ASN A 63 -7.64 12.69 -4.40
CA ASN A 63 -7.01 13.96 -4.07
C ASN A 63 -6.58 14.12 -2.60
N TRP A 64 -7.02 13.21 -1.73
CA TRP A 64 -6.65 13.23 -0.31
C TRP A 64 -5.35 12.46 -0.02
N ILE A 65 -4.76 11.86 -1.03
CA ILE A 65 -3.41 11.29 -0.98
C ILE A 65 -2.48 12.04 -1.94
N SER A 66 -1.23 12.15 -1.54
CA SER A 66 -0.15 12.65 -2.37
C SER A 66 1.12 11.82 -2.16
N THR A 67 2.07 11.94 -3.04
CA THR A 67 3.31 11.18 -2.98
C THR A 67 4.52 12.06 -3.15
N ARG A 68 5.60 11.72 -2.45
CA ARG A 68 6.92 12.34 -2.63
C ARG A 68 7.92 11.23 -2.95
N LYS A 69 8.51 11.32 -4.11
CA LYS A 69 9.50 10.34 -4.59
C LYS A 69 10.91 10.79 -4.19
N GLY A 70 11.65 9.91 -3.53
CA GLY A 70 13.07 10.08 -3.24
C GLY A 70 13.95 9.82 -4.46
N ALA A 71 15.25 9.95 -4.28
CA ALA A 71 16.22 9.61 -5.32
C ALA A 71 16.28 8.09 -5.55
N LYS A 72 16.50 7.70 -6.79
CA LYS A 72 16.73 6.30 -7.16
C LYS A 72 18.17 5.91 -6.80
N SER A 73 18.34 4.85 -6.03
CA SER A 73 19.67 4.31 -5.70
C SER A 73 20.26 3.48 -6.84
N ALA A 74 21.54 3.12 -6.72
CA ALA A 74 22.22 2.25 -7.67
C ALA A 74 21.56 0.86 -7.80
N ASP A 75 20.90 0.37 -6.73
CA ASP A 75 20.16 -0.90 -6.70
C ASP A 75 18.74 -0.77 -7.23
N HIS A 76 18.45 0.26 -8.01
CA HIS A 76 17.11 0.55 -8.55
C HIS A 76 16.01 0.78 -7.51
N LYS A 77 16.37 1.01 -6.25
CA LYS A 77 15.44 1.28 -5.14
C LYS A 77 15.09 2.76 -5.07
N THR A 78 13.83 3.06 -4.88
CA THR A 78 13.31 4.40 -4.62
C THR A 78 12.41 4.36 -3.41
N VAL A 79 12.69 5.19 -2.41
CA VAL A 79 11.80 5.39 -1.28
C VAL A 79 10.72 6.37 -1.69
N VAL A 80 9.48 5.97 -1.54
CA VAL A 80 8.30 6.80 -1.83
C VAL A 80 7.60 7.10 -0.51
N THR A 81 7.41 8.36 -0.19
CA THR A 81 6.58 8.79 0.93
C THR A 81 5.16 8.96 0.42
N VAL A 82 4.22 8.26 1.02
CA VAL A 82 2.78 8.42 0.81
C VAL A 82 2.25 9.32 1.92
N ILE A 83 1.60 10.40 1.54
CA ILE A 83 1.09 11.45 2.43
C ILE A 83 -0.42 11.44 2.34
N VAL A 84 -1.09 11.27 3.47
CA VAL A 84 -2.54 11.17 3.58
C VAL A 84 -3.06 12.32 4.41
N GLN A 85 -4.03 13.07 3.87
CA GLN A 85 -4.70 14.16 4.57
C GLN A 85 -5.62 13.61 5.65
N ASN A 86 -5.89 14.40 6.71
CA ASN A 86 -6.84 14.02 7.73
C ASN A 86 -8.24 13.75 7.13
N ASN A 87 -8.92 12.77 7.69
CA ASN A 87 -10.30 12.45 7.36
C ASN A 87 -11.22 13.13 8.39
N THR A 88 -11.94 14.14 7.97
CA THR A 88 -12.89 14.87 8.82
C THR A 88 -14.31 14.36 8.70
N VAL A 89 -14.52 13.27 7.95
CA VAL A 89 -15.83 12.66 7.73
C VAL A 89 -15.94 11.42 8.58
N ALA A 90 -17.07 11.24 9.28
CA ALA A 90 -17.37 10.06 10.10
C ALA A 90 -17.63 8.81 9.25
N LYS A 91 -16.73 8.57 8.29
CA LYS A 91 -16.74 7.40 7.40
C LYS A 91 -15.32 7.06 7.00
N GLU A 92 -14.96 5.78 7.11
CA GLU A 92 -13.71 5.26 6.55
C GLU A 92 -13.66 5.48 5.02
N ARG A 93 -12.46 5.64 4.50
CA ARG A 93 -12.24 5.79 3.07
C ARG A 93 -11.07 4.95 2.60
N GLN A 94 -11.14 4.54 1.34
CA GLN A 94 -10.14 3.70 0.71
C GLN A 94 -9.84 4.22 -0.69
N THR A 95 -8.61 4.04 -1.11
CA THR A 95 -8.15 4.37 -2.46
C THR A 95 -6.94 3.50 -2.83
N ARG A 96 -6.43 3.69 -4.03
CA ARG A 96 -5.24 3.01 -4.54
C ARG A 96 -4.20 4.00 -5.01
N LEU A 97 -2.96 3.68 -4.74
CA LEU A 97 -1.82 4.30 -5.41
C LEU A 97 -1.38 3.36 -6.53
N SER A 98 -1.41 3.83 -7.77
CA SER A 98 -0.81 3.10 -8.90
C SER A 98 0.68 3.39 -8.97
N VAL A 99 1.49 2.36 -8.99
CA VAL A 99 2.94 2.38 -9.12
C VAL A 99 3.26 1.79 -10.49
N VAL A 100 3.83 2.59 -11.38
CA VAL A 100 4.07 2.22 -12.79
C VAL A 100 5.54 2.38 -13.14
N ALA A 101 6.11 1.38 -13.78
CA ALA A 101 7.47 1.43 -14.32
C ALA A 101 7.54 0.68 -15.66
N GLY A 102 7.77 1.40 -16.76
CA GLY A 102 7.65 0.84 -18.10
C GLY A 102 6.25 0.30 -18.35
N ASP A 103 6.17 -0.97 -18.74
CA ASP A 103 4.91 -1.67 -18.99
C ASP A 103 4.33 -2.35 -17.73
N GLU A 104 5.08 -2.33 -16.62
CA GLU A 104 4.68 -2.96 -15.36
C GLU A 104 3.88 -1.99 -14.48
N LYS A 105 2.85 -2.52 -13.83
CA LYS A 105 1.97 -1.77 -12.94
C LYS A 105 1.62 -2.57 -11.70
N MET A 106 1.77 -1.94 -10.55
CA MET A 106 1.35 -2.47 -9.26
C MET A 106 0.43 -1.48 -8.55
N TYR A 107 -0.32 -1.97 -7.58
CA TYR A 107 -1.22 -1.16 -6.76
C TYR A 107 -0.83 -1.28 -5.29
N VAL A 108 -0.92 -0.17 -4.59
CA VAL A 108 -0.86 -0.11 -3.13
C VAL A 108 -2.23 0.35 -2.65
N GLU A 109 -2.92 -0.50 -1.91
CA GLU A 109 -4.20 -0.17 -1.29
C GLU A 109 -3.96 0.77 -0.10
N ILE A 110 -4.76 1.81 0.01
CA ILE A 110 -4.66 2.77 1.09
C ILE A 110 -6.03 2.87 1.74
N SER A 111 -6.07 2.56 3.04
CA SER A 111 -7.26 2.70 3.87
C SER A 111 -7.02 3.75 4.94
N GLN A 112 -8.06 4.49 5.28
CA GLN A 112 -8.04 5.47 6.34
C GLN A 112 -9.30 5.38 7.19
N GLU A 113 -9.12 5.38 8.50
CA GLU A 113 -10.20 5.35 9.47
C GLU A 113 -11.13 6.55 9.32
N ALA A 114 -12.38 6.37 9.79
CA ALA A 114 -13.36 7.44 9.89
C ALA A 114 -12.86 8.54 10.82
N GLY A 115 -13.08 9.78 10.42
CA GLY A 115 -12.89 10.92 11.30
C GLY A 115 -13.94 10.98 12.40
N GLU A 116 -13.71 11.81 13.39
CA GLU A 116 -14.74 12.12 14.34
C GLU A 116 -15.82 12.94 13.65
N ASP A 117 -17.07 12.56 13.85
CA ASP A 117 -18.18 13.42 13.50
C ASP A 117 -18.17 14.62 14.44
N THR A 118 -17.44 15.66 14.07
CA THR A 118 -17.64 16.98 14.64
C THR A 118 -18.92 17.59 14.06
N GLY A 119 -19.95 16.75 13.90
CA GLY A 119 -21.29 17.19 13.69
C GLY A 119 -21.55 18.20 14.79
N GLY A 120 -21.68 19.46 14.38
CA GLY A 120 -21.91 20.53 15.28
C GLY A 120 -22.98 20.10 16.24
N ASN A 121 -22.57 19.93 17.48
CA ASN A 121 -23.48 19.90 18.59
C ASN A 121 -24.18 21.27 18.55
N GLY A 122 -25.19 21.36 17.70
CA GLY A 122 -26.27 22.27 17.92
C GLY A 122 -26.78 21.90 19.28
N GLY A 123 -26.15 22.47 20.30
CA GLY A 123 -26.69 22.44 21.64
C GLY A 123 -28.08 23.03 21.55
N ASP A 124 -29.05 22.15 21.33
CA ASP A 124 -30.39 22.39 21.77
C ASP A 124 -30.32 22.26 23.31
N GLY A 125 -29.80 23.30 23.91
CA GLY A 125 -30.10 23.67 25.27
C GLY A 125 -31.58 23.97 25.35
N GLY A 126 -32.39 22.93 25.29
CA GLY A 126 -33.76 22.95 25.73
C GLY A 126 -33.74 23.23 27.23
N GLN A 127 -33.50 24.48 27.59
CA GLN A 127 -34.02 25.00 28.84
C GLN A 127 -35.55 24.98 28.71
N GLY A 128 -36.14 23.96 29.31
CA GLY A 128 -37.55 23.97 29.67
C GLY A 128 -37.82 25.20 30.49
N GLY A 129 -38.10 26.31 29.83
CA GLY A 129 -38.72 27.44 30.44
C GLY A 129 -40.12 27.01 30.86
N SER A 130 -40.27 26.73 32.16
CA SER A 130 -41.57 26.59 32.77
C SER A 130 -42.33 27.91 32.57
N TRP A 131 -43.21 27.94 31.61
CA TRP A 131 -44.19 29.00 31.46
C TRP A 131 -45.20 28.80 32.54
N THR A 132 -45.04 29.45 33.71
CA THR A 132 -46.09 29.68 34.66
C THR A 132 -47.02 30.70 34.04
N VAL A 133 -48.17 30.27 33.57
CA VAL A 133 -49.27 31.11 33.20
C VAL A 133 -49.71 31.85 34.46
N PRO A 134 -49.67 33.17 34.52
CA PRO A 134 -50.24 33.89 35.62
C PRO A 134 -51.77 33.66 35.65
N GLU A 135 -52.26 33.04 36.71
CA GLU A 135 -53.67 32.96 36.97
C GLU A 135 -54.24 34.40 37.03
N ASN A 136 -55.05 34.70 36.06
CA ASN A 136 -55.84 35.92 36.11
C ASN A 136 -56.97 35.70 37.11
N ASN A 137 -56.73 36.11 38.37
CA ASN A 137 -57.77 36.27 39.34
C ASN A 137 -58.71 37.41 38.90
N GLY A 138 -59.70 37.02 38.09
CA GLY A 138 -60.82 37.90 37.83
C GLY A 138 -61.61 38.12 39.12
N ASN A 139 -61.49 39.31 39.65
CA ASN A 139 -62.44 39.78 40.62
C ASN A 139 -63.21 41.02 40.05
N LEU A 140 -64.44 40.72 39.74
CA LEU A 140 -65.58 41.65 39.46
C LEU A 140 -65.42 42.59 38.28
#